data_91bef5cb22d354bbf8e174f30eb623de
#
_entry.id   91bef5cb22d354bbf8e174f30eb623de
#
_cell.length_a   1.000
_cell.length_b   1.000
_cell.length_c   1.000
_cell.angle_alpha   90.00
_cell.angle_beta   90.00
_cell.angle_gamma   90.00
#
_symmetry.space_group_name_H-M   'P 1'
#
loop_
_entity.id
_entity.type
_entity.pdbx_description
1 polymer ?
#
loop_
_entity_poly.entity_id
_entity_poly.type
_entity_poly.pdbx_seq_one_letter_code
_entity_poly.pdbx_strand_id
1 'polypeptide(L)'
;MVAEAPHLRSYLGIPLTSPDGYNIGTICILDTQPRRFGPDDYATLRQFAAVAITQFELRQIASRDGLTGLATRRAFTEAAERELSRFLRHGQPVTLVIFDLDRFKSINDTYGHGIGDAVLKSASAACEAVKRNEEQIGRIGGEEFAILLVNTGLPEAKTAAERFRKAIEDATIREVPDLPFTASFGLAQCLSLIHI
;
A
#
# COMPACT_ATOMS: atom_id res chain seq x y z
N MET A 1 -35.47 7.15 -10.74
CA MET A 1 -35.17 6.83 -12.15
C MET A 1 -34.46 8.04 -12.76
N VAL A 2 -33.36 7.85 -13.46
CA VAL A 2 -32.61 8.93 -14.09
C VAL A 2 -33.32 9.31 -15.40
N ALA A 3 -33.84 10.53 -15.47
CA ALA A 3 -34.59 11.03 -16.63
C ALA A 3 -33.68 11.50 -17.79
N GLU A 4 -32.39 11.77 -17.46
CA GLU A 4 -31.35 12.14 -18.42
C GLU A 4 -30.51 10.96 -18.84
N ALA A 5 -29.73 11.07 -19.92
CA ALA A 5 -28.80 9.99 -20.30
C ALA A 5 -27.92 9.55 -19.11
N PRO A 6 -27.77 8.24 -18.88
CA PRO A 6 -28.05 7.07 -19.71
C PRO A 6 -29.49 6.48 -19.63
N HIS A 7 -30.52 7.20 -19.18
CA HIS A 7 -31.93 6.79 -19.14
C HIS A 7 -32.20 5.44 -18.48
N LEU A 8 -31.63 5.23 -17.29
CA LEU A 8 -31.76 3.98 -16.53
C LEU A 8 -33.23 3.74 -16.13
N ARG A 9 -33.75 2.55 -16.45
CA ARG A 9 -35.14 2.15 -16.23
C ARG A 9 -35.30 1.03 -15.20
N SER A 10 -34.25 0.26 -14.96
CA SER A 10 -34.23 -0.84 -14.01
C SER A 10 -32.93 -0.87 -13.22
N TYR A 11 -33.03 -1.25 -11.96
CA TYR A 11 -31.91 -1.34 -11.03
C TYR A 11 -32.12 -2.55 -10.09
N LEU A 12 -31.07 -3.35 -9.94
CA LEU A 12 -30.93 -4.36 -8.89
C LEU A 12 -29.57 -4.20 -8.24
N GLY A 13 -29.50 -3.99 -6.94
CA GLY A 13 -28.24 -3.83 -6.21
C GLY A 13 -28.16 -4.75 -4.99
N ILE A 14 -26.98 -5.33 -4.77
CA ILE A 14 -26.63 -6.12 -3.59
C ILE A 14 -25.48 -5.42 -2.87
N PRO A 15 -25.57 -5.12 -1.58
CA PRO A 15 -24.48 -4.54 -0.82
C PRO A 15 -23.32 -5.52 -0.73
N LEU A 16 -22.09 -5.00 -0.83
CA LEU A 16 -20.86 -5.72 -0.54
C LEU A 16 -20.52 -5.48 0.93
N THR A 17 -20.79 -6.50 1.75
CA THR A 17 -20.59 -6.40 3.21
C THR A 17 -19.35 -7.17 3.60
N SER A 18 -18.40 -6.51 4.30
CA SER A 18 -17.20 -7.16 4.84
C SER A 18 -17.56 -8.18 5.93
N PRO A 19 -16.66 -9.11 6.31
CA PRO A 19 -16.87 -10.05 7.42
C PRO A 19 -17.16 -9.34 8.75
N ASP A 20 -16.61 -8.15 8.95
CA ASP A 20 -16.83 -7.32 10.13
C ASP A 20 -18.19 -6.59 10.10
N GLY A 21 -19.02 -6.84 9.06
CA GLY A 21 -20.38 -6.29 8.94
C GLY A 21 -20.47 -4.89 8.33
N TYR A 22 -19.37 -4.32 7.80
CA TYR A 22 -19.39 -3.00 7.16
C TYR A 22 -19.74 -3.09 5.68
N ASN A 23 -20.59 -2.20 5.20
CA ASN A 23 -20.86 -2.06 3.77
C ASN A 23 -19.72 -1.30 3.10
N ILE A 24 -18.96 -2.00 2.24
CA ILE A 24 -17.80 -1.45 1.51
C ILE A 24 -18.14 -1.01 0.09
N GLY A 25 -19.34 -1.32 -0.38
CA GLY A 25 -19.79 -0.96 -1.72
C GLY A 25 -21.09 -1.64 -2.09
N THR A 26 -21.43 -1.59 -3.38
CA THR A 26 -22.60 -2.26 -3.93
C THR A 26 -22.27 -2.80 -5.32
N ILE A 27 -22.63 -4.05 -5.59
CA ILE A 27 -22.65 -4.59 -6.95
C ILE A 27 -24.07 -4.43 -7.51
N CYS A 28 -24.20 -3.94 -8.74
CA CYS A 28 -25.52 -3.69 -9.31
C CYS A 28 -25.62 -4.07 -10.78
N ILE A 29 -26.84 -4.38 -11.20
CA ILE A 29 -27.27 -4.51 -12.58
C ILE A 29 -28.13 -3.29 -12.91
N LEU A 30 -27.82 -2.66 -14.05
CA LEU A 30 -28.53 -1.51 -14.58
C LEU A 30 -29.05 -1.86 -15.97
N ASP A 31 -30.27 -1.44 -16.29
CA ASP A 31 -30.83 -1.62 -17.63
C ASP A 31 -31.52 -0.32 -18.10
N THR A 32 -31.46 -0.05 -19.37
CA THR A 32 -32.17 1.06 -20.04
C THR A 32 -33.61 0.70 -20.41
N GLN A 33 -33.96 -0.59 -20.30
CA GLN A 33 -35.33 -1.08 -20.46
C GLN A 33 -35.98 -1.39 -19.12
N PRO A 34 -37.30 -1.23 -18.98
CA PRO A 34 -38.03 -1.69 -17.81
C PRO A 34 -37.91 -3.22 -17.67
N ARG A 35 -37.32 -3.67 -16.58
CA ARG A 35 -37.12 -5.09 -16.27
C ARG A 35 -37.62 -5.39 -14.85
N ARG A 36 -38.24 -6.57 -14.66
CA ARG A 36 -38.52 -7.12 -13.33
C ARG A 36 -37.47 -8.18 -13.01
N PHE A 37 -36.78 -7.99 -11.92
CA PHE A 37 -35.79 -8.94 -11.44
C PHE A 37 -36.50 -9.99 -10.55
N GLY A 38 -36.27 -11.26 -10.84
CA GLY A 38 -36.83 -12.40 -10.10
C GLY A 38 -35.87 -12.92 -9.02
N PRO A 39 -36.30 -13.93 -8.23
CA PRO A 39 -35.48 -14.55 -7.19
C PRO A 39 -34.12 -15.08 -7.70
N ASP A 40 -34.08 -15.62 -8.93
CA ASP A 40 -32.87 -16.15 -9.55
C ASP A 40 -31.85 -15.04 -9.89
N ASP A 41 -32.32 -13.85 -10.31
CA ASP A 41 -31.46 -12.68 -10.56
C ASP A 41 -30.80 -12.24 -9.24
N TYR A 42 -31.58 -12.20 -8.15
CA TYR A 42 -31.09 -11.89 -6.80
C TYR A 42 -30.04 -12.92 -6.33
N ALA A 43 -30.33 -14.21 -6.52
CA ALA A 43 -29.44 -15.30 -6.11
C ALA A 43 -28.11 -15.22 -6.88
N THR A 44 -28.19 -15.00 -8.19
CA THR A 44 -27.01 -14.86 -9.06
C THR A 44 -26.17 -13.66 -8.66
N LEU A 45 -26.79 -12.47 -8.50
CA LEU A 45 -26.06 -11.27 -8.14
C LEU A 45 -25.43 -11.37 -6.74
N ARG A 46 -26.09 -12.07 -5.82
CA ARG A 46 -25.55 -12.35 -4.48
C ARG A 46 -24.31 -13.24 -4.53
N GLN A 47 -24.26 -14.23 -5.43
CA GLN A 47 -23.07 -15.06 -5.64
C GLN A 47 -21.91 -14.21 -6.18
N PHE A 48 -22.15 -13.32 -7.13
CA PHE A 48 -21.13 -12.38 -7.61
C PHE A 48 -20.65 -11.44 -6.50
N ALA A 49 -21.55 -10.96 -5.64
CA ALA A 49 -21.17 -10.16 -4.48
C ALA A 49 -20.23 -10.92 -3.53
N ALA A 50 -20.54 -12.19 -3.23
CA ALA A 50 -19.70 -13.04 -2.39
C ALA A 50 -18.30 -13.25 -3.00
N VAL A 51 -18.22 -13.55 -4.30
CA VAL A 51 -16.94 -13.70 -5.01
C VAL A 51 -16.15 -12.38 -4.98
N ALA A 52 -16.79 -11.24 -5.21
CA ALA A 52 -16.15 -9.93 -5.15
C ALA A 52 -15.57 -9.65 -3.75
N ILE A 53 -16.32 -9.92 -2.68
CA ILE A 53 -15.86 -9.76 -1.30
C ILE A 53 -14.63 -10.65 -1.04
N THR A 54 -14.71 -11.94 -1.36
CA THR A 54 -13.58 -12.87 -1.20
C THR A 54 -12.33 -12.38 -1.94
N GLN A 55 -12.49 -11.85 -3.16
CA GLN A 55 -11.35 -11.28 -3.91
C GLN A 55 -10.77 -10.04 -3.24
N PHE A 56 -11.62 -9.17 -2.65
CA PHE A 56 -11.14 -8.02 -1.87
C PHE A 56 -10.34 -8.46 -0.65
N GLU A 57 -10.83 -9.45 0.10
CA GLU A 57 -10.15 -10.00 1.27
C GLU A 57 -8.79 -10.61 0.93
N LEU A 58 -8.75 -11.46 -0.10
CA LEU A 58 -7.51 -12.06 -0.57
C LEU A 58 -6.49 -10.99 -1.01
N ARG A 59 -6.97 -9.91 -1.66
CA ARG A 59 -6.10 -8.78 -2.01
C ARG A 59 -5.60 -8.02 -0.78
N GLN A 60 -6.43 -7.83 0.24
CA GLN A 60 -6.05 -7.18 1.50
C GLN A 60 -4.97 -8.00 2.22
N ILE A 61 -5.16 -9.32 2.35
CA ILE A 61 -4.18 -10.22 2.95
C ILE A 61 -2.87 -10.22 2.13
N ALA A 62 -2.96 -10.29 0.79
CA ALA A 62 -1.80 -10.26 -0.10
C ALA A 62 -1.14 -8.87 -0.22
N SER A 63 -1.71 -7.82 0.38
CA SER A 63 -1.16 -6.46 0.32
C SER A 63 -0.15 -6.15 1.42
N ARG A 64 -0.10 -6.97 2.46
CA ARG A 64 0.82 -6.79 3.60
C ARG A 64 1.85 -7.89 3.66
N ASP A 65 3.10 -7.52 3.94
CA ASP A 65 4.19 -8.45 4.20
C ASP A 65 3.99 -9.13 5.56
N GLY A 66 3.97 -10.45 5.56
CA GLY A 66 3.63 -11.25 6.76
C GLY A 66 4.62 -11.12 7.92
N LEU A 67 5.86 -10.70 7.65
CA LEU A 67 6.89 -10.51 8.68
C LEU A 67 6.85 -9.10 9.28
N THR A 68 6.75 -8.08 8.41
CA THR A 68 6.93 -6.67 8.79
C THR A 68 5.62 -5.90 8.92
N GLY A 69 4.52 -6.41 8.35
CA GLY A 69 3.23 -5.73 8.30
C GLY A 69 3.16 -4.55 7.29
N LEU A 70 4.28 -4.19 6.65
CA LEU A 70 4.33 -3.15 5.63
C LEU A 70 3.65 -3.61 4.33
N ALA A 71 3.48 -2.69 3.38
CA ALA A 71 2.98 -3.06 2.06
C ALA A 71 3.94 -4.04 1.38
N THR A 72 3.39 -5.08 0.72
CA THR A 72 4.18 -5.95 -0.16
C THR A 72 4.69 -5.15 -1.36
N ARG A 73 5.72 -5.65 -2.06
CA ARG A 73 6.23 -5.08 -3.30
C ARG A 73 5.10 -4.76 -4.29
N ARG A 74 4.16 -5.70 -4.47
CA ARG A 74 3.02 -5.52 -5.38
C ARG A 74 2.12 -4.38 -4.94
N ALA A 75 1.71 -4.37 -3.68
CA ALA A 75 0.81 -3.33 -3.15
C ALA A 75 1.47 -1.94 -3.20
N PHE A 76 2.76 -1.86 -2.90
CA PHE A 76 3.54 -0.63 -3.01
C PHE A 76 3.63 -0.14 -4.46
N THR A 77 3.93 -1.03 -5.41
CA THR A 77 3.99 -0.69 -6.84
C THR A 77 2.65 -0.17 -7.35
N GLU A 78 1.54 -0.84 -7.04
CA GLU A 78 0.19 -0.38 -7.41
C GLU A 78 -0.14 1.01 -6.83
N ALA A 79 0.35 1.30 -5.62
CA ALA A 79 0.20 2.62 -5.00
C ALA A 79 1.06 3.68 -5.71
N ALA A 80 2.31 3.36 -6.00
CA ALA A 80 3.23 4.24 -6.71
C ALA A 80 2.72 4.59 -8.12
N GLU A 81 2.17 3.63 -8.85
CA GLU A 81 1.57 3.84 -10.17
C GLU A 81 0.35 4.81 -10.11
N ARG A 82 -0.48 4.70 -9.08
CA ARG A 82 -1.60 5.64 -8.87
C ARG A 82 -1.10 7.06 -8.62
N GLU A 83 -0.09 7.23 -7.78
CA GLU A 83 0.46 8.56 -7.48
C GLU A 83 1.25 9.14 -8.67
N LEU A 84 1.96 8.31 -9.43
CA LEU A 84 2.59 8.72 -10.68
C LEU A 84 1.53 9.20 -11.70
N SER A 85 0.40 8.51 -11.79
CA SER A 85 -0.72 8.92 -12.65
C SER A 85 -1.33 10.25 -12.20
N ARG A 86 -1.35 10.54 -10.89
CA ARG A 86 -1.76 11.86 -10.35
C ARG A 86 -0.73 12.94 -10.66
N PHE A 87 0.56 12.64 -10.48
CA PHE A 87 1.63 13.53 -10.85
C PHE A 87 1.55 13.97 -12.31
N LEU A 88 1.35 13.02 -13.24
CA LEU A 88 1.21 13.32 -14.67
C LEU A 88 0.02 14.22 -14.99
N ARG A 89 -1.05 14.19 -14.18
CA ARG A 89 -2.24 15.02 -14.38
C ARG A 89 -2.18 16.38 -13.68
N HIS A 90 -1.55 16.45 -12.54
CA HIS A 90 -1.62 17.63 -11.65
C HIS A 90 -0.27 18.30 -11.39
N GLY A 91 0.84 17.69 -11.80
CA GLY A 91 2.20 18.25 -11.67
C GLY A 91 2.74 18.34 -10.24
N GLN A 92 2.04 17.77 -9.24
CA GLN A 92 2.51 17.81 -7.86
C GLN A 92 3.67 16.82 -7.66
N PRO A 93 4.79 17.24 -7.03
CA PRO A 93 5.99 16.44 -6.98
C PRO A 93 5.79 15.13 -6.19
N VAL A 94 6.37 14.05 -6.70
CA VAL A 94 6.42 12.75 -6.04
C VAL A 94 7.88 12.29 -6.00
N THR A 95 8.34 11.87 -4.83
CA THR A 95 9.69 11.32 -4.65
C THR A 95 9.60 9.89 -4.16
N LEU A 96 10.33 9.01 -4.84
CA LEU A 96 10.57 7.63 -4.40
C LEU A 96 11.86 7.60 -3.60
N VAL A 97 11.81 6.98 -2.43
CA VAL A 97 12.97 6.65 -1.61
C VAL A 97 13.09 5.14 -1.57
N ILE A 98 14.29 4.61 -1.79
CA ILE A 98 14.61 3.19 -1.60
C ILE A 98 15.68 3.13 -0.53
N PHE A 99 15.57 2.19 0.41
CA PHE A 99 16.61 1.92 1.37
C PHE A 99 16.82 0.43 1.59
N ASP A 100 18.03 0.09 2.01
CA ASP A 100 18.49 -1.25 2.30
C ASP A 100 19.17 -1.28 3.68
N LEU A 101 18.97 -2.36 4.43
CA LEU A 101 19.61 -2.52 5.75
C LEU A 101 21.09 -2.89 5.60
N ASP A 102 21.95 -2.03 6.10
CA ASP A 102 23.40 -2.19 5.98
C ASP A 102 23.88 -3.49 6.63
N ARG A 103 24.67 -4.26 5.87
CA ARG A 103 25.29 -5.52 6.34
C ARG A 103 24.29 -6.56 6.87
N PHE A 104 23.05 -6.56 6.41
CA PHE A 104 22.01 -7.45 6.89
C PHE A 104 22.39 -8.94 6.79
N LYS A 105 23.06 -9.33 5.69
CA LYS A 105 23.61 -10.68 5.56
C LYS A 105 24.58 -11.02 6.69
N SER A 106 25.47 -10.11 7.08
CA SER A 106 26.40 -10.34 8.19
C SER A 106 25.69 -10.52 9.52
N ILE A 107 24.59 -9.82 9.74
CA ILE A 107 23.74 -10.01 10.93
C ILE A 107 23.15 -11.42 10.92
N ASN A 108 22.59 -11.87 9.81
CA ASN A 108 22.06 -13.23 9.66
C ASN A 108 23.15 -14.30 9.89
N ASP A 109 24.32 -14.11 9.28
CA ASP A 109 25.42 -15.07 9.37
C ASP A 109 25.98 -15.17 10.81
N THR A 110 25.93 -14.08 11.59
CA THR A 110 26.48 -14.01 12.95
C THR A 110 25.46 -14.43 14.02
N TYR A 111 24.21 -13.96 13.90
CA TYR A 111 23.18 -14.08 14.95
C TYR A 111 22.03 -15.02 14.55
N GLY A 112 22.03 -15.51 13.33
CA GLY A 112 20.97 -16.36 12.78
C GLY A 112 19.76 -15.58 12.24
N HIS A 113 18.96 -16.24 11.39
CA HIS A 113 17.81 -15.63 10.73
C HIS A 113 16.75 -15.11 11.69
N GLY A 114 16.59 -15.68 12.88
CA GLY A 114 15.65 -15.19 13.89
C GLY A 114 15.94 -13.76 14.35
N ILE A 115 17.23 -13.42 14.50
CA ILE A 115 17.68 -12.06 14.83
C ILE A 115 17.54 -11.15 13.61
N GLY A 116 17.85 -11.63 12.40
CA GLY A 116 17.56 -10.90 11.16
C GLY A 116 16.08 -10.53 11.02
N ASP A 117 15.17 -11.45 11.32
CA ASP A 117 13.73 -11.19 11.34
C ASP A 117 13.34 -10.14 12.39
N ALA A 118 13.97 -10.16 13.56
CA ALA A 118 13.76 -9.15 14.60
C ALA A 118 14.25 -7.76 14.15
N VAL A 119 15.40 -7.68 13.47
CA VAL A 119 15.90 -6.43 12.86
C VAL A 119 14.93 -5.89 11.82
N LEU A 120 14.44 -6.74 10.90
CA LEU A 120 13.44 -6.35 9.88
C LEU A 120 12.16 -5.80 10.52
N LYS A 121 11.65 -6.46 11.57
CA LYS A 121 10.47 -5.99 12.32
C LYS A 121 10.72 -4.66 13.01
N SER A 122 11.88 -4.52 13.68
CA SER A 122 12.23 -3.31 14.41
C SER A 122 12.40 -2.12 13.48
N ALA A 123 13.13 -2.27 12.36
CA ALA A 123 13.28 -1.25 11.33
C ALA A 123 11.92 -0.81 10.75
N SER A 124 11.05 -1.79 10.48
CA SER A 124 9.70 -1.53 9.96
C SER A 124 8.83 -0.77 10.95
N ALA A 125 8.84 -1.16 12.22
CA ALA A 125 8.11 -0.49 13.28
C ALA A 125 8.62 0.95 13.52
N ALA A 126 9.94 1.15 13.48
CA ALA A 126 10.57 2.47 13.57
C ALA A 126 10.12 3.38 12.42
N CYS A 127 10.08 2.86 11.19
CA CYS A 127 9.57 3.60 10.04
C CYS A 127 8.09 3.95 10.17
N GLU A 128 7.24 3.00 10.57
CA GLU A 128 5.80 3.26 10.77
C GLU A 128 5.54 4.30 11.87
N ALA A 129 6.35 4.33 12.93
CA ALA A 129 6.22 5.28 14.03
C ALA A 129 6.48 6.73 13.62
N VAL A 130 7.36 6.97 12.64
CA VAL A 130 7.70 8.32 12.17
C VAL A 130 7.01 8.69 10.85
N LYS A 131 6.30 7.75 10.23
CA LYS A 131 5.59 7.93 8.97
C LYS A 131 4.44 8.93 9.11
N ARG A 132 4.27 9.81 8.10
CA ARG A 132 3.09 10.65 7.95
C ARG A 132 1.96 9.90 7.25
N ASN A 133 0.72 10.38 7.40
CA ASN A 133 -0.46 9.69 6.84
C ASN A 133 -0.42 9.52 5.32
N GLU A 134 0.11 10.51 4.60
CA GLU A 134 0.23 10.50 3.13
C GLU A 134 1.43 9.68 2.62
N GLU A 135 2.40 9.36 3.46
CA GLU A 135 3.57 8.58 3.09
C GLU A 135 3.24 7.09 3.09
N GLN A 136 3.75 6.35 2.11
CA GLN A 136 3.54 4.92 2.01
C GLN A 136 4.88 4.20 2.09
N ILE A 137 4.91 3.09 2.83
CA ILE A 137 6.12 2.27 3.00
C ILE A 137 5.80 0.85 2.59
N GLY A 138 6.73 0.23 1.85
CA GLY A 138 6.64 -1.17 1.45
C GLY A 138 7.96 -1.89 1.58
N ARG A 139 7.91 -3.18 1.86
CA ARG A 139 9.04 -4.09 1.75
C ARG A 139 9.06 -4.65 0.33
N ILE A 140 10.11 -4.31 -0.43
CA ILE A 140 10.20 -4.64 -1.86
C ILE A 140 11.16 -5.79 -2.17
N GLY A 141 11.97 -6.18 -1.20
CA GLY A 141 12.93 -7.28 -1.28
C GLY A 141 13.16 -7.94 0.07
N GLY A 142 14.23 -8.70 0.21
CA GLY A 142 14.61 -9.35 1.46
C GLY A 142 14.89 -8.35 2.58
N GLU A 143 15.79 -7.42 2.34
CA GLU A 143 16.25 -6.34 3.21
C GLU A 143 16.00 -4.96 2.62
N GLU A 144 15.32 -4.92 1.45
CA GLU A 144 15.04 -3.71 0.67
C GLU A 144 13.64 -3.17 0.94
N PHE A 145 13.55 -1.89 1.14
CA PHE A 145 12.32 -1.16 1.42
C PHE A 145 12.17 0.04 0.50
N ALA A 146 10.94 0.47 0.30
CA ALA A 146 10.65 1.69 -0.45
C ALA A 146 9.66 2.57 0.30
N ILE A 147 9.83 3.90 0.16
CA ILE A 147 8.93 4.92 0.69
C ILE A 147 8.48 5.81 -0.46
N LEU A 148 7.19 6.03 -0.56
CA LEU A 148 6.61 6.97 -1.50
C LEU A 148 6.22 8.24 -0.78
N LEU A 149 6.81 9.35 -1.19
CA LEU A 149 6.58 10.69 -0.65
C LEU A 149 5.74 11.48 -1.65
N VAL A 150 4.47 11.65 -1.34
CA VAL A 150 3.49 12.37 -2.18
C VAL A 150 3.59 13.86 -1.90
N ASN A 151 3.40 14.70 -2.93
CA ASN A 151 3.48 16.17 -2.85
C ASN A 151 4.81 16.67 -2.25
N THR A 152 5.90 15.94 -2.50
CA THR A 152 7.19 16.16 -1.84
C THR A 152 8.30 16.27 -2.88
N GLY A 153 8.96 17.42 -2.91
CA GLY A 153 10.13 17.66 -3.74
C GLY A 153 11.41 17.10 -3.13
N LEU A 154 12.53 17.15 -3.88
CA LEU A 154 13.78 16.55 -3.45
C LEU A 154 14.35 17.14 -2.13
N PRO A 155 14.26 18.47 -1.84
CA PRO A 155 14.75 19.01 -0.57
C PRO A 155 14.00 18.46 0.64
N GLU A 156 12.66 18.45 0.58
CA GLU A 156 11.80 17.93 1.63
C GLU A 156 11.93 16.41 1.76
N ALA A 157 12.12 15.71 0.63
CA ALA A 157 12.35 14.27 0.61
C ALA A 157 13.66 13.88 1.31
N LYS A 158 14.74 14.68 1.17
CA LYS A 158 16.00 14.48 1.93
C LYS A 158 15.75 14.56 3.44
N THR A 159 14.96 15.56 3.88
CA THR A 159 14.59 15.71 5.30
C THR A 159 13.76 14.54 5.80
N ALA A 160 12.82 14.05 4.96
CA ALA A 160 12.02 12.88 5.29
C ALA A 160 12.91 11.61 5.36
N ALA A 161 13.78 11.39 4.40
CA ALA A 161 14.70 10.24 4.39
C ALA A 161 15.60 10.23 5.62
N GLU A 162 16.13 11.38 6.04
CA GLU A 162 16.95 11.49 7.27
C GLU A 162 16.14 11.20 8.54
N ARG A 163 14.85 11.58 8.59
CA ARG A 163 13.95 11.20 9.68
C ARG A 163 13.80 9.68 9.79
N PHE A 164 13.61 8.98 8.68
CA PHE A 164 13.51 7.52 8.64
C PHE A 164 14.85 6.86 8.97
N ARG A 165 15.96 7.37 8.38
CA ARG A 165 17.29 6.86 8.64
C ARG A 165 17.62 6.89 10.13
N LYS A 166 17.34 8.03 10.77
CA LYS A 166 17.59 8.21 12.20
C LYS A 166 16.67 7.32 13.05
N ALA A 167 15.41 7.15 12.67
CA ALA A 167 14.51 6.25 13.38
C ALA A 167 14.99 4.79 13.34
N ILE A 168 15.58 4.35 12.22
CA ILE A 168 16.18 3.02 12.09
C ILE A 168 17.45 2.91 12.94
N GLU A 169 18.33 3.92 12.90
CA GLU A 169 19.57 3.95 13.68
C GLU A 169 19.32 3.93 15.20
N ASP A 170 18.25 4.60 15.66
CA ASP A 170 17.84 4.67 17.07
C ASP A 170 17.02 3.42 17.50
N ALA A 171 16.65 2.54 16.56
CA ALA A 171 15.84 1.37 16.85
C ALA A 171 16.69 0.26 17.50
N THR A 172 16.05 -0.47 18.42
CA THR A 172 16.69 -1.60 19.12
C THR A 172 15.85 -2.87 18.96
N ILE A 173 16.48 -4.02 19.15
CA ILE A 173 15.80 -5.31 19.20
C ILE A 173 15.89 -5.89 20.61
N ARG A 174 14.80 -6.50 21.05
CA ARG A 174 14.70 -6.99 22.44
C ARG A 174 15.70 -8.11 22.75
N GLU A 175 15.95 -8.98 21.79
CA GLU A 175 16.79 -10.16 21.90
C GLU A 175 18.28 -9.82 22.02
N VAL A 176 18.72 -8.71 21.38
CA VAL A 176 20.10 -8.21 21.40
C VAL A 176 20.06 -6.67 21.40
N PRO A 177 19.81 -6.04 22.56
CA PRO A 177 19.60 -4.59 22.63
C PRO A 177 20.77 -3.73 22.14
N ASP A 178 21.98 -4.25 22.25
CA ASP A 178 23.21 -3.56 21.87
C ASP A 178 23.64 -3.83 20.43
N LEU A 179 22.82 -4.52 19.61
CA LEU A 179 23.12 -4.73 18.21
C LEU A 179 22.78 -3.47 17.40
N PRO A 180 23.78 -2.68 16.92
CA PRO A 180 23.50 -1.55 16.06
C PRO A 180 23.17 -2.04 14.66
N PHE A 181 22.20 -1.41 14.03
CA PHE A 181 21.92 -1.59 12.62
C PHE A 181 21.52 -0.24 11.98
N THR A 182 21.90 -0.06 10.73
CA THR A 182 21.67 1.14 9.97
C THR A 182 21.10 0.81 8.59
N ALA A 183 20.73 1.83 7.84
CA ALA A 183 20.26 1.65 6.48
C ALA A 183 20.83 2.74 5.56
N SER A 184 21.09 2.36 4.32
CA SER A 184 21.52 3.26 3.24
C SER A 184 20.33 3.67 2.39
N PHE A 185 20.19 4.96 2.07
CA PHE A 185 19.04 5.55 1.41
C PHE A 185 19.40 6.15 0.05
N GLY A 186 18.57 5.82 -0.96
CA GLY A 186 18.59 6.45 -2.28
C GLY A 186 17.28 7.16 -2.57
N LEU A 187 17.34 8.36 -3.21
CA LEU A 187 16.16 9.17 -3.52
C LEU A 187 16.10 9.47 -5.01
N ALA A 188 14.89 9.37 -5.59
CA ALA A 188 14.60 9.75 -6.96
C ALA A 188 13.29 10.54 -7.03
N GLN A 189 13.34 11.79 -7.46
CA GLN A 189 12.16 12.60 -7.70
C GLN A 189 11.63 12.37 -9.11
N CYS A 190 10.32 12.20 -9.26
CA CYS A 190 9.67 12.25 -10.56
C CYS A 190 9.72 13.66 -11.10
N LEU A 191 10.34 13.83 -12.27
CA LEU A 191 10.44 15.11 -12.98
C LEU A 191 9.43 15.11 -14.14
N SER A 192 8.65 16.18 -14.26
CA SER A 192 7.80 16.40 -15.44
C SER A 192 8.71 16.75 -16.64
N LEU A 193 8.56 16.00 -17.73
CA LEU A 193 9.22 16.32 -19.02
C LEU A 193 8.58 17.51 -19.75
N ILE A 194 7.68 18.28 -19.10
CA ILE A 194 6.91 19.36 -19.74
C ILE A 194 7.74 20.68 -19.82
N HIS A 195 9.01 20.67 -19.47
CA HIS A 195 9.89 21.84 -19.60
C HIS A 195 11.12 21.52 -20.45
N ILE A 196 10.90 21.05 -21.69
CA ILE A 196 11.88 21.14 -22.78
C ILE A 196 11.22 21.87 -23.96
#